data_433db8444e96dcce60ce5ed6833373d3
#
_entry.id   433db8444e96dcce60ce5ed6833373d3
#
_cell.length_a   1.000
_cell.length_b   1.000
_cell.length_c   1.000
_cell.angle_alpha   90.00
_cell.angle_beta   90.00
_cell.angle_gamma   90.00
#
_symmetry.space_group_name_H-M   'P 1'
#
loop_
_entity.id
_entity.type
_entity.pdbx_description
1 polymer ?
#
loop_
_entity_poly.entity_id
_entity_poly.type
_entity_poly.pdbx_seq_one_letter_code
_entity_poly.pdbx_strand_id
1 'polypeptide(L)'
;MRRGVIVKTLRCCAELNCREYPLEKLREGRGCTTKLAKEVLEQMQADDAERRKQYAQTLPKAIAIDFDGCLCANAYPDIGAPNWEIIVAAAAEQIAGAGLILWTCREGELLENALEACARWGLHFDAVNDSLPSWKKFYGNDTRKVGATEYWDDKAYRVQNGKLMKEVAHEMD
;
A
#
# COMPACT_ATOMS: atom_id res chain seq x y z
N MET A 1 30.96 -1.43 -2.13
CA MET A 1 30.44 -0.65 -0.96
C MET A 1 28.93 -0.76 -0.96
N ARG A 2 28.27 -1.00 0.19
CA ARG A 2 26.80 -1.12 0.22
C ARG A 2 26.15 0.26 0.00
N ARG A 3 25.13 0.35 -0.86
CA ARG A 3 24.42 1.60 -1.23
C ARG A 3 24.01 2.45 0.00
N GLY A 4 23.54 1.81 1.09
CA GLY A 4 23.18 2.49 2.32
C GLY A 4 24.35 3.23 3.01
N VAL A 5 25.58 2.79 2.81
CA VAL A 5 26.79 3.47 3.34
C VAL A 5 27.08 4.71 2.52
N ILE A 6 26.92 4.63 1.20
CA ILE A 6 27.14 5.78 0.29
C ILE A 6 26.15 6.90 0.61
N VAL A 7 24.85 6.59 0.76
CA VAL A 7 23.81 7.59 1.08
C VAL A 7 24.08 8.26 2.42
N LYS A 8 24.45 7.49 3.47
CA LYS A 8 24.78 8.05 4.79
C LYS A 8 26.02 8.95 4.71
N THR A 9 27.03 8.56 3.95
CA THR A 9 28.24 9.34 3.76
C THR A 9 27.96 10.65 3.05
N LEU A 10 27.15 10.63 1.97
CA LEU A 10 26.79 11.84 1.21
C LEU A 10 25.92 12.79 2.04
N ARG A 11 24.99 12.27 2.84
CA ARG A 11 24.18 13.08 3.75
C ARG A 11 25.04 13.77 4.81
N CYS A 12 25.99 13.06 5.42
CA CYS A 12 26.94 13.61 6.37
C CYS A 12 27.77 14.77 5.76
N CYS A 13 28.23 14.63 4.50
CA CYS A 13 28.93 15.69 3.78
C CYS A 13 28.02 16.88 3.47
N ALA A 14 26.75 16.64 3.11
CA ALA A 14 25.79 17.70 2.78
C ALA A 14 25.40 18.55 4.01
N GLU A 15 25.40 17.94 5.22
CA GLU A 15 25.05 18.57 6.49
C GLU A 15 26.28 19.15 7.23
N LEU A 16 27.50 19.11 6.63
CA LEU A 16 28.77 19.55 7.25
C LEU A 16 29.18 18.79 8.51
N ASN A 17 28.56 17.65 8.80
CA ASN A 17 28.85 16.85 9.98
C ASN A 17 29.87 15.74 9.69
N CYS A 18 31.06 16.11 9.22
CA CYS A 18 32.10 15.18 8.77
C CYS A 18 32.84 14.44 9.92
N ARG A 19 32.50 14.69 11.19
CA ARG A 19 33.21 14.10 12.34
C ARG A 19 32.79 12.66 12.68
N GLU A 20 31.64 12.22 12.20
CA GLU A 20 31.08 10.92 12.58
C GLU A 20 31.42 9.76 11.63
N TYR A 21 32.11 10.00 10.50
CA TYR A 21 32.48 8.94 9.56
C TYR A 21 33.97 8.93 9.23
N PRO A 22 34.64 7.76 9.28
CA PRO A 22 36.07 7.63 9.02
C PRO A 22 36.37 7.68 7.51
N LEU A 23 36.18 8.86 6.90
CA LEU A 23 36.67 9.16 5.57
C LEU A 23 38.03 9.87 5.61
N GLU A 24 38.80 9.66 6.69
CA GLU A 24 40.15 10.23 6.80
C GLU A 24 41.07 9.94 5.61
N LYS A 25 40.89 8.79 4.96
CA LYS A 25 41.66 8.38 3.79
C LYS A 25 41.28 9.07 2.46
N LEU A 26 40.16 9.81 2.39
CA LEU A 26 39.78 10.59 1.21
C LEU A 26 40.06 12.08 1.37
N ARG A 27 40.69 12.47 2.46
CA ARG A 27 41.04 13.88 2.76
C ARG A 27 42.32 14.39 2.09
N GLU A 28 43.09 13.53 1.44
CA GLU A 28 44.27 13.96 0.72
C GLU A 28 43.89 14.67 -0.59
N GLY A 29 43.63 15.96 -0.45
CA GLY A 29 43.96 16.92 -1.49
C GLY A 29 42.87 17.66 -2.24
N ARG A 30 41.56 17.49 -2.02
CA ARG A 30 40.57 18.41 -2.62
C ARG A 30 39.29 18.49 -1.79
N GLY A 31 38.92 19.70 -1.38
CA GLY A 31 37.79 19.99 -0.55
C GLY A 31 36.50 19.28 -1.05
N CYS A 32 35.87 18.52 -0.15
CA CYS A 32 34.52 18.00 -0.36
C CYS A 32 33.62 19.22 -0.62
N THR A 33 33.26 19.46 -1.86
CA THR A 33 32.30 20.52 -2.16
C THR A 33 30.94 20.02 -1.74
N THR A 34 30.43 20.58 -0.65
CA THR A 34 29.04 20.36 -0.18
C THR A 34 28.02 20.41 -1.32
N LYS A 35 28.30 21.17 -2.35
CA LYS A 35 27.52 21.26 -3.58
C LYS A 35 27.46 19.91 -4.32
N LEU A 36 28.61 19.28 -4.57
CA LEU A 36 28.66 17.98 -5.26
C LEU A 36 27.98 16.88 -4.47
N ALA A 37 28.15 16.86 -3.13
CA ALA A 37 27.48 15.88 -2.27
C ALA A 37 25.96 16.05 -2.30
N LYS A 38 25.47 17.27 -2.35
CA LYS A 38 24.02 17.56 -2.50
C LYS A 38 23.51 17.12 -3.87
N GLU A 39 24.17 17.48 -4.95
CA GLU A 39 23.79 17.08 -6.31
C GLU A 39 23.73 15.55 -6.47
N VAL A 40 24.73 14.83 -5.96
CA VAL A 40 24.73 13.36 -6.00
C VAL A 40 23.60 12.77 -5.15
N LEU A 41 23.32 13.34 -3.97
CA LEU A 41 22.22 12.88 -3.11
C LEU A 41 20.86 13.12 -3.77
N GLU A 42 20.65 14.29 -4.36
CA GLU A 42 19.44 14.65 -5.12
C GLU A 42 19.21 13.71 -6.31
N GLN A 43 20.30 13.45 -7.09
CA GLN A 43 20.21 12.49 -8.20
C GLN A 43 19.86 11.09 -7.74
N MET A 44 20.49 10.59 -6.67
CA MET A 44 20.16 9.27 -6.11
C MET A 44 18.72 9.18 -5.60
N GLN A 45 18.17 10.26 -5.05
CA GLN A 45 16.78 10.33 -4.63
C GLN A 45 15.82 10.35 -5.81
N ALA A 46 16.17 11.08 -6.88
CA ALA A 46 15.40 11.11 -8.12
C ALA A 46 15.39 9.74 -8.81
N ASP A 47 16.53 9.07 -8.90
CA ASP A 47 16.65 7.71 -9.46
C ASP A 47 15.83 6.69 -8.65
N ASP A 48 15.82 6.81 -7.32
CA ASP A 48 15.02 5.97 -6.45
C ASP A 48 13.53 6.23 -6.63
N ALA A 49 13.12 7.48 -6.78
CA ALA A 49 11.74 7.86 -7.02
C ALA A 49 11.24 7.34 -8.38
N GLU A 50 12.05 7.50 -9.45
CA GLU A 50 11.71 7.00 -10.78
C GLU A 50 11.62 5.46 -10.80
N ARG A 51 12.58 4.77 -10.17
CA ARG A 51 12.54 3.32 -10.03
C ARG A 51 11.31 2.85 -9.26
N ARG A 52 10.92 3.56 -8.18
CA ARG A 52 9.69 3.25 -7.43
C ARG A 52 8.45 3.43 -8.30
N LYS A 53 8.43 4.49 -9.11
CA LYS A 53 7.33 4.78 -10.05
C LYS A 53 7.18 3.69 -11.11
N GLN A 54 8.30 3.29 -11.72
CA GLN A 54 8.34 2.21 -12.70
C GLN A 54 7.89 0.87 -12.08
N TYR A 55 8.33 0.57 -10.86
CA TYR A 55 7.97 -0.68 -10.18
C TYR A 55 6.51 -0.66 -9.68
N ALA A 56 5.99 0.49 -9.26
CA ALA A 56 4.58 0.65 -8.90
C ALA A 56 3.65 0.37 -10.07
N GLN A 57 4.09 0.62 -11.31
CA GLN A 57 3.35 0.26 -12.53
C GLN A 57 3.35 -1.26 -12.80
N THR A 58 4.23 -2.02 -12.16
CA THR A 58 4.33 -3.50 -12.31
C THR A 58 3.74 -4.26 -11.14
N LEU A 59 3.35 -3.57 -10.05
CA LEU A 59 2.65 -4.22 -8.94
C LEU A 59 1.23 -4.62 -9.37
N PRO A 60 0.74 -5.78 -8.92
CA PRO A 60 -0.64 -6.16 -9.18
C PRO A 60 -1.58 -5.11 -8.57
N LYS A 61 -2.70 -4.84 -9.24
CA LYS A 61 -3.82 -4.12 -8.65
C LYS A 61 -4.20 -4.83 -7.34
N ALA A 62 -4.40 -4.08 -6.28
CA ALA A 62 -4.81 -4.60 -4.97
C ALA A 62 -6.13 -3.94 -4.58
N ILE A 63 -7.12 -4.74 -4.21
CA ILE A 63 -8.45 -4.27 -3.81
C ILE A 63 -8.70 -4.73 -2.39
N ALA A 64 -8.85 -3.78 -1.47
CA ALA A 64 -9.26 -4.03 -0.10
C ALA A 64 -10.79 -3.89 -0.01
N ILE A 65 -11.46 -4.96 0.39
CA ILE A 65 -12.93 -5.07 0.38
C ILE A 65 -13.42 -5.33 1.79
N ASP A 66 -14.32 -4.46 2.29
CA ASP A 66 -15.01 -4.68 3.56
C ASP A 66 -16.03 -5.81 3.45
N PHE A 67 -16.34 -6.43 4.59
CA PHE A 67 -17.25 -7.57 4.65
C PHE A 67 -18.69 -7.13 4.94
N ASP A 68 -18.90 -6.47 6.09
CA ASP A 68 -20.24 -6.15 6.63
C ASP A 68 -20.81 -4.86 6.01
N GLY A 69 -21.81 -4.98 5.18
CA GLY A 69 -22.39 -3.87 4.44
C GLY A 69 -21.82 -3.74 3.01
N CYS A 70 -20.76 -4.49 2.68
CA CYS A 70 -20.16 -4.50 1.35
C CYS A 70 -20.32 -5.86 0.66
N LEU A 71 -19.59 -6.90 1.08
CA LEU A 71 -19.73 -8.27 0.51
C LEU A 71 -21.02 -8.96 0.90
N CYS A 72 -21.62 -8.57 2.02
CA CYS A 72 -22.94 -9.03 2.45
C CYS A 72 -23.71 -7.91 3.14
N ALA A 73 -25.02 -8.11 3.33
CA ALA A 73 -25.83 -7.25 4.17
C ALA A 73 -25.26 -7.22 5.59
N ASN A 74 -25.29 -6.06 6.24
CA ASN A 74 -24.80 -5.92 7.60
C ASN A 74 -25.76 -6.67 8.58
N ALA A 75 -25.27 -7.78 9.14
CA ALA A 75 -26.00 -8.62 10.11
C ALA A 75 -25.10 -9.02 11.30
N TYR A 76 -24.04 -8.27 11.55
CA TYR A 76 -23.08 -8.58 12.61
C TYR A 76 -23.76 -8.93 13.95
N PRO A 77 -23.33 -10.01 14.66
CA PRO A 77 -22.18 -10.89 14.40
C PRO A 77 -22.42 -12.00 13.34
N ASP A 78 -23.67 -12.20 12.93
CA ASP A 78 -24.07 -13.21 11.95
C ASP A 78 -23.57 -12.85 10.53
N ILE A 79 -23.69 -13.81 9.62
CA ILE A 79 -23.40 -13.59 8.20
C ILE A 79 -24.68 -13.15 7.49
N GLY A 80 -24.66 -11.94 6.92
CA GLY A 80 -25.78 -11.40 6.17
C GLY A 80 -25.95 -12.05 4.79
N ALA A 81 -27.06 -11.70 4.12
CA ALA A 81 -27.29 -12.13 2.74
C ALA A 81 -26.17 -11.62 1.80
N PRO A 82 -25.63 -12.47 0.89
CA PRO A 82 -24.53 -12.08 0.00
C PRO A 82 -24.97 -10.96 -0.96
N ASN A 83 -24.08 -9.98 -1.15
CA ASN A 83 -24.21 -8.95 -2.16
C ASN A 83 -23.58 -9.44 -3.47
N TRP A 84 -24.39 -10.08 -4.31
CA TRP A 84 -23.90 -10.68 -5.54
C TRP A 84 -23.32 -9.69 -6.53
N GLU A 85 -23.74 -8.43 -6.53
CA GLU A 85 -23.17 -7.39 -7.39
C GLU A 85 -21.70 -7.16 -7.06
N ILE A 86 -21.38 -6.97 -5.79
CA ILE A 86 -20.01 -6.76 -5.33
C ILE A 86 -19.17 -8.04 -5.45
N ILE A 87 -19.74 -9.19 -5.14
CA ILE A 87 -19.05 -10.49 -5.26
C ILE A 87 -18.64 -10.77 -6.70
N VAL A 88 -19.55 -10.56 -7.67
CA VAL A 88 -19.27 -10.76 -9.09
C VAL A 88 -18.22 -9.76 -9.59
N ALA A 89 -18.31 -8.51 -9.16
CA ALA A 89 -17.31 -7.49 -9.51
C ALA A 89 -15.93 -7.86 -8.96
N ALA A 90 -15.84 -8.30 -7.70
CA ALA A 90 -14.58 -8.74 -7.08
C ALA A 90 -13.99 -9.97 -7.80
N ALA A 91 -14.82 -10.95 -8.14
CA ALA A 91 -14.40 -12.13 -8.90
C ALA A 91 -13.87 -11.75 -10.31
N ALA A 92 -14.50 -10.81 -10.98
CA ALA A 92 -14.04 -10.31 -12.27
C ALA A 92 -12.66 -9.62 -12.16
N GLU A 93 -12.45 -8.82 -11.14
CA GLU A 93 -11.15 -8.20 -10.88
C GLU A 93 -10.06 -9.25 -10.56
N GLN A 94 -10.39 -10.27 -9.79
CA GLN A 94 -9.47 -11.37 -9.49
C GLN A 94 -9.09 -12.14 -10.76
N ILE A 95 -10.04 -12.42 -11.64
CA ILE A 95 -9.78 -13.03 -12.96
C ILE A 95 -8.88 -12.14 -13.82
N ALA A 96 -9.01 -10.82 -13.71
CA ALA A 96 -8.17 -9.85 -14.40
C ALA A 96 -6.76 -9.71 -13.78
N GLY A 97 -6.47 -10.43 -12.69
CA GLY A 97 -5.15 -10.48 -12.04
C GLY A 97 -4.99 -9.51 -10.86
N ALA A 98 -6.06 -8.92 -10.37
CA ALA A 98 -6.02 -8.16 -9.13
C ALA A 98 -5.86 -9.10 -7.91
N GLY A 99 -5.08 -8.69 -6.93
CA GLY A 99 -5.04 -9.32 -5.61
C GLY A 99 -6.17 -8.79 -4.74
N LEU A 100 -6.91 -9.68 -4.09
CA LEU A 100 -7.99 -9.33 -3.19
C LEU A 100 -7.54 -9.38 -1.72
N ILE A 101 -7.94 -8.39 -0.96
CA ILE A 101 -7.68 -8.27 0.47
C ILE A 101 -9.03 -8.18 1.19
N LEU A 102 -9.31 -9.12 2.07
CA LEU A 102 -10.43 -8.96 3.00
C LEU A 102 -10.02 -7.96 4.08
N TRP A 103 -10.73 -6.84 4.17
CA TRP A 103 -10.42 -5.78 5.12
C TRP A 103 -11.62 -5.51 6.01
N THR A 104 -11.63 -6.14 7.18
CA THR A 104 -12.80 -6.21 8.07
C THR A 104 -12.40 -6.02 9.54
N CYS A 105 -13.35 -5.58 10.35
CA CYS A 105 -13.20 -5.52 11.81
C CYS A 105 -13.48 -6.86 12.49
N ARG A 106 -13.83 -7.92 11.75
CA ARG A 106 -14.05 -9.25 12.32
C ARG A 106 -12.73 -9.88 12.74
N GLU A 107 -12.74 -10.58 13.89
CA GLU A 107 -11.59 -11.28 14.47
C GLU A 107 -11.98 -12.68 14.95
N GLY A 108 -10.99 -13.55 15.15
CA GLY A 108 -11.17 -14.92 15.66
C GLY A 108 -12.18 -15.71 14.85
N GLU A 109 -13.08 -16.41 15.54
CA GLU A 109 -14.11 -17.26 14.93
C GLU A 109 -15.02 -16.50 13.96
N LEU A 110 -15.34 -15.22 14.25
CA LEU A 110 -16.15 -14.40 13.35
C LEU A 110 -15.45 -14.11 12.02
N LEU A 111 -14.12 -13.98 12.04
CA LEU A 111 -13.32 -13.83 10.84
C LEU A 111 -13.24 -15.13 10.04
N GLU A 112 -13.07 -16.26 10.72
CA GLU A 112 -13.06 -17.58 10.08
C GLU A 112 -14.40 -17.86 9.37
N ASN A 113 -15.51 -17.57 10.04
CA ASN A 113 -16.85 -17.70 9.46
C ASN A 113 -17.05 -16.78 8.24
N ALA A 114 -16.51 -15.57 8.25
CA ALA A 114 -16.56 -14.65 7.11
C ALA A 114 -15.75 -15.19 5.92
N LEU A 115 -14.54 -15.70 6.15
CA LEU A 115 -13.70 -16.32 5.11
C LEU A 115 -14.36 -17.55 4.50
N GLU A 116 -14.97 -18.40 5.32
CA GLU A 116 -15.73 -19.56 4.85
C GLU A 116 -16.95 -19.15 4.01
N ALA A 117 -17.66 -18.08 4.40
CA ALA A 117 -18.76 -17.54 3.62
C ALA A 117 -18.26 -17.05 2.25
N CYS A 118 -17.18 -16.28 2.21
CA CYS A 118 -16.57 -15.83 0.97
C CYS A 118 -16.16 -16.99 0.07
N ALA A 119 -15.53 -18.03 0.63
CA ALA A 119 -15.14 -19.21 -0.13
C ALA A 119 -16.36 -19.93 -0.74
N ARG A 120 -17.47 -20.03 0.01
CA ARG A 120 -18.75 -20.56 -0.52
C ARG A 120 -19.35 -19.71 -1.64
N TRP A 121 -19.08 -18.40 -1.64
CA TRP A 121 -19.48 -17.45 -2.70
C TRP A 121 -18.52 -17.41 -3.87
N GLY A 122 -17.42 -18.19 -3.83
CA GLY A 122 -16.42 -18.28 -4.88
C GLY A 122 -15.34 -17.23 -4.83
N LEU A 123 -15.18 -16.49 -3.72
CA LEU A 123 -14.12 -15.53 -3.51
C LEU A 123 -13.00 -16.10 -2.63
N HIS A 124 -11.76 -15.88 -3.05
CA HIS A 124 -10.57 -16.21 -2.29
C HIS A 124 -9.71 -14.96 -2.13
N PHE A 125 -9.20 -14.71 -0.92
CA PHE A 125 -8.41 -13.53 -0.62
C PHE A 125 -6.92 -13.88 -0.53
N ASP A 126 -6.06 -13.01 -1.09
CA ASP A 126 -4.60 -13.15 -1.05
C ASP A 126 -4.01 -12.61 0.26
N ALA A 127 -4.77 -11.79 0.97
CA ALA A 127 -4.43 -11.27 2.30
C ALA A 127 -5.71 -10.94 3.11
N VAL A 128 -5.58 -10.90 4.43
CA VAL A 128 -6.65 -10.56 5.35
C VAL A 128 -6.13 -9.52 6.33
N ASN A 129 -6.78 -8.36 6.39
CA ASN A 129 -6.39 -7.23 7.25
C ASN A 129 -4.91 -6.84 7.12
N ASP A 130 -4.32 -7.13 5.96
CA ASP A 130 -2.90 -6.92 5.68
C ASP A 130 -2.69 -6.58 4.20
N SER A 131 -1.59 -5.90 3.89
CA SER A 131 -1.22 -5.62 2.51
C SER A 131 -0.74 -6.89 1.79
N LEU A 132 -0.92 -6.95 0.47
CA LEU A 132 -0.40 -8.06 -0.32
C LEU A 132 1.10 -8.26 -0.09
N PRO A 133 1.60 -9.52 -0.03
CA PRO A 133 3.03 -9.79 0.19
C PRO A 133 3.95 -9.10 -0.82
N SER A 134 3.53 -8.97 -2.08
CA SER A 134 4.25 -8.24 -3.13
C SER A 134 4.40 -6.74 -2.81
N TRP A 135 3.33 -6.13 -2.28
CA TRP A 135 3.31 -4.73 -1.86
C TRP A 135 4.19 -4.49 -0.64
N LYS A 136 4.09 -5.34 0.39
CA LYS A 136 4.95 -5.27 1.60
C LYS A 136 6.43 -5.38 1.22
N LYS A 137 6.78 -6.34 0.36
CA LYS A 137 8.16 -6.51 -0.15
C LYS A 137 8.66 -5.27 -0.90
N PHE A 138 7.80 -4.65 -1.69
CA PHE A 138 8.17 -3.48 -2.48
C PHE A 138 8.39 -2.23 -1.63
N TYR A 139 7.44 -1.90 -0.75
CA TYR A 139 7.52 -0.71 0.09
C TYR A 139 8.47 -0.89 1.29
N GLY A 140 8.80 -2.13 1.64
CA GLY A 140 9.73 -2.46 2.73
C GLY A 140 9.18 -2.09 4.11
N ASN A 141 7.86 -2.01 4.26
CA ASN A 141 7.18 -1.68 5.50
C ASN A 141 5.94 -2.54 5.71
N ASP A 142 5.50 -2.60 6.96
CA ASP A 142 4.30 -3.30 7.41
C ASP A 142 3.45 -2.31 8.22
N THR A 143 2.63 -1.54 7.52
CA THR A 143 1.82 -0.48 8.12
C THR A 143 0.43 -1.01 8.48
N ARG A 144 -0.17 -0.47 9.57
CA ARG A 144 -1.57 -0.80 9.93
C ARG A 144 -2.58 -0.42 8.86
N LYS A 145 -2.31 0.65 8.12
CA LYS A 145 -3.11 0.98 6.94
C LYS A 145 -2.74 0.01 5.84
N VAL A 146 -3.68 -0.83 5.46
CA VAL A 146 -3.54 -1.76 4.34
C VAL A 146 -3.30 -0.97 3.05
N GLY A 147 -2.22 -1.30 2.33
CA GLY A 147 -1.91 -0.71 1.03
C GLY A 147 -2.76 -1.37 -0.05
N ALA A 148 -3.58 -0.59 -0.73
CA ALA A 148 -4.42 -1.05 -1.84
C ALA A 148 -4.54 0.02 -2.93
N THR A 149 -4.87 -0.40 -4.15
CA THR A 149 -5.21 0.49 -5.27
C THR A 149 -6.61 1.05 -5.10
N GLU A 150 -7.52 0.25 -4.57
CA GLU A 150 -8.91 0.57 -4.34
C GLU A 150 -9.37 0.04 -2.98
N TYR A 151 -10.29 0.76 -2.37
CA TYR A 151 -10.97 0.36 -1.14
C TYR A 151 -12.47 0.34 -1.42
N TRP A 152 -13.09 -0.82 -1.28
CA TRP A 152 -14.54 -1.02 -1.41
C TRP A 152 -15.13 -1.17 -0.01
N ASP A 153 -15.87 -0.17 0.43
CA ASP A 153 -16.33 -0.02 1.81
C ASP A 153 -17.58 0.85 1.83
N ASP A 154 -18.63 0.42 2.48
CA ASP A 154 -19.92 1.11 2.60
C ASP A 154 -19.85 2.40 3.45
N LYS A 155 -18.76 2.58 4.21
CA LYS A 155 -18.54 3.72 5.12
C LYS A 155 -17.45 4.67 4.64
N ALA A 156 -16.83 4.40 3.48
CA ALA A 156 -15.74 5.22 2.96
C ALA A 156 -16.25 6.40 2.13
N TYR A 157 -15.64 7.57 2.33
CA TYR A 157 -15.85 8.73 1.47
C TYR A 157 -14.64 8.95 0.56
N ARG A 158 -14.90 9.19 -0.72
CA ARG A 158 -13.86 9.54 -1.68
C ARG A 158 -13.46 11.01 -1.50
N VAL A 159 -12.16 11.28 -1.45
CA VAL A 159 -11.60 12.62 -1.52
C VAL A 159 -10.93 12.81 -2.88
N GLN A 160 -11.37 13.80 -3.65
CA GLN A 160 -10.80 14.13 -4.96
C GLN A 160 -10.49 15.63 -5.03
N ASN A 161 -9.26 16.00 -5.40
CA ASN A 161 -8.80 17.39 -5.48
C ASN A 161 -9.06 18.20 -4.18
N GLY A 162 -8.85 17.55 -3.03
CA GLY A 162 -9.07 18.17 -1.71
C GLY A 162 -10.54 18.36 -1.32
N LYS A 163 -11.49 17.85 -2.10
CA LYS A 163 -12.93 17.91 -1.82
C LYS A 163 -13.46 16.54 -1.43
N LEU A 164 -14.32 16.51 -0.41
CA LEU A 164 -15.06 15.32 -0.02
C LEU A 164 -16.17 15.06 -1.05
N MET A 165 -16.11 13.91 -1.71
CA MET A 165 -17.16 13.47 -2.63
C MET A 165 -18.18 12.68 -1.81
N LYS A 166 -19.34 13.31 -1.56
CA LYS A 166 -20.51 12.60 -1.04
C LYS A 166 -21.28 12.10 -2.23
N GLU A 167 -21.42 10.80 -2.38
CA GLU A 167 -22.37 10.24 -3.32
C GLU A 167 -23.77 10.70 -2.90
N VAL A 168 -24.46 11.38 -3.81
CA VAL A 168 -25.88 11.64 -3.63
C VAL A 168 -26.54 10.28 -3.84
N ALA A 169 -27.16 9.72 -2.79
CA ALA A 169 -28.03 8.59 -2.94
C ALA A 169 -29.05 8.95 -4.05
N HIS A 170 -28.97 8.28 -5.18
CA HIS A 170 -30.05 8.31 -6.15
C HIS A 170 -31.22 7.58 -5.47
N GLU A 171 -32.18 8.36 -4.95
CA GLU A 171 -33.50 7.85 -4.70
C GLU A 171 -34.02 7.33 -6.04
N MET A 172 -34.06 6.03 -6.18
CA MET A 172 -34.78 5.39 -7.27
C MET A 172 -36.27 5.46 -6.89
N ASP A 173 -36.98 6.39 -7.56
CA ASP A 173 -38.43 6.45 -7.60
C ASP A 173 -39.03 5.16 -8.20
#